data_e5b025c3847a2e51fccd3b153cf10417
#
_entry.id   e5b025c3847a2e51fccd3b153cf10417
#
_cell.length_a   1.000
_cell.length_b   1.000
_cell.length_c   1.000
_cell.angle_alpha   90.00
_cell.angle_beta   90.00
_cell.angle_gamma   90.00
#
_symmetry.space_group_name_H-M   'P 1'
#
loop_
_entity.id
_entity.type
_entity.pdbx_description
1 polymer ?
#
loop_
_entity_poly.entity_id
_entity_poly.type
_entity_poly.pdbx_seq_one_letter_code
_entity_poly.pdbx_strand_id
1 'polypeptide(L)'
;MPSSRAKALVKQFIPDPLLDARGRALHMFRDLMEVPRLVDEVRTYYPTAKRKSKARILLENMWWRWRHRQLNNHYFLYGLDRRGASLSDCLPHPDFARIRDRGNEDAYTGLLRDKFVFAQLARSLGHATPELLARIDGSTLEWLTPRRTRRPLDALLERDLDAVAKPVRGVQGRGVFRLRTDQGSLFVDGVSASVASLRDRLAERYVLQRRIEQHTALAALHPRSVNTLRLVTAQRNGAVELLSAALRVGAGGSSTDNWSRGGLAAYVDADSGATRTPGVFKHGPRTTVARHPDTGVSLDGYPIPHFPEALALARRCHADLPGLRTVGWDVAITPNGPTLLEGNSEYGGSIHQAVDDEFADRFLALFDEA
;
A
#
# COMPACT_ATOMS: atom_id res chain seq x y z
N MET A 1 -32.66 10.09 5.33
CA MET A 1 -31.68 10.99 5.98
C MET A 1 -30.36 10.26 6.04
N PRO A 2 -29.25 10.80 5.53
CA PRO A 2 -27.96 10.11 5.60
C PRO A 2 -27.52 10.01 7.06
N SER A 3 -27.02 8.83 7.44
CA SER A 3 -26.56 8.50 8.79
C SER A 3 -25.48 9.46 9.27
N SER A 4 -25.36 9.66 10.59
CA SER A 4 -24.37 10.53 11.23
C SER A 4 -22.91 10.22 10.80
N ARG A 5 -22.60 8.97 10.41
CA ARG A 5 -21.31 8.50 9.87
C ARG A 5 -20.99 9.08 8.48
N ALA A 6 -21.98 9.24 7.59
CA ALA A 6 -21.78 9.83 6.27
C ALA A 6 -21.44 11.33 6.35
N LYS A 7 -22.03 12.05 7.31
CA LYS A 7 -21.72 13.48 7.56
C LYS A 7 -20.33 13.68 8.17
N ALA A 8 -19.81 12.70 8.93
CA ALA A 8 -18.45 12.75 9.48
C ALA A 8 -17.39 12.53 8.38
N LEU A 9 -17.64 11.62 7.44
CA LEU A 9 -16.70 11.33 6.33
C LEU A 9 -16.59 12.52 5.35
N VAL A 10 -17.70 13.19 5.02
CA VAL A 10 -17.66 14.33 4.08
C VAL A 10 -16.94 15.54 4.67
N LYS A 11 -16.98 15.74 6.00
CA LYS A 11 -16.29 16.86 6.66
C LYS A 11 -14.77 16.65 6.80
N GLN A 12 -14.26 15.43 6.66
CA GLN A 12 -12.82 15.11 6.71
C GLN A 12 -12.05 15.57 5.45
N PHE A 13 -12.78 15.91 4.38
CA PHE A 13 -12.20 16.28 3.07
C PHE A 13 -12.28 17.77 2.71
N ILE A 14 -12.80 18.63 3.61
CA ILE A 14 -12.79 20.08 3.36
C ILE A 14 -11.43 20.64 3.83
N PRO A 15 -10.61 21.18 2.94
CA PRO A 15 -9.35 21.80 3.33
C PRO A 15 -9.60 22.96 4.30
N ASP A 16 -8.82 23.04 5.38
CA ASP A 16 -8.87 24.13 6.37
C ASP A 16 -8.90 25.58 5.77
N PRO A 17 -8.22 25.86 4.64
CA PRO A 17 -8.26 27.20 4.02
C PRO A 17 -9.63 27.64 3.52
N LEU A 18 -10.58 26.69 3.30
CA LEU A 18 -11.92 26.99 2.82
C LEU A 18 -12.91 27.29 3.96
N LEU A 19 -12.47 27.15 5.22
CA LEU A 19 -13.28 27.49 6.38
C LEU A 19 -13.02 28.94 6.81
N ASP A 20 -14.11 29.63 7.17
CA ASP A 20 -13.99 30.92 7.86
C ASP A 20 -13.35 30.77 9.26
N ALA A 21 -13.01 31.88 9.91
CA ALA A 21 -12.35 31.86 11.22
C ALA A 21 -13.19 31.12 12.29
N ARG A 22 -14.53 31.22 12.22
CA ARG A 22 -15.45 30.52 13.13
C ARG A 22 -15.47 29.02 12.85
N GLY A 23 -15.53 28.64 11.57
CA GLY A 23 -15.47 27.23 11.15
C GLY A 23 -14.16 26.57 11.59
N ARG A 24 -13.02 27.27 11.45
CA ARG A 24 -11.70 26.79 11.92
C ARG A 24 -11.65 26.60 13.45
N ALA A 25 -12.17 27.56 14.20
CA ALA A 25 -12.22 27.46 15.66
C ALA A 25 -13.13 26.32 16.14
N LEU A 26 -14.27 26.13 15.50
CA LEU A 26 -15.22 25.04 15.80
C LEU A 26 -14.62 23.66 15.48
N HIS A 27 -13.92 23.53 14.36
CA HIS A 27 -13.21 22.31 13.97
C HIS A 27 -12.08 22.01 14.97
N MET A 28 -11.29 23.01 15.33
CA MET A 28 -10.21 22.86 16.30
C MET A 28 -10.76 22.42 17.67
N PHE A 29 -11.84 23.03 18.14
CA PHE A 29 -12.47 22.66 19.41
C PHE A 29 -13.02 21.23 19.40
N ARG A 30 -13.71 20.84 18.31
CA ARG A 30 -14.20 19.48 18.16
C ARG A 30 -13.08 18.45 18.13
N ASP A 31 -12.01 18.72 17.34
CA ASP A 31 -10.85 17.85 17.27
C ASP A 31 -10.19 17.69 18.64
N LEU A 32 -10.08 18.77 19.43
CA LEU A 32 -9.57 18.73 20.80
C LEU A 32 -10.44 17.89 21.74
N MET A 33 -11.76 17.89 21.55
CA MET A 33 -12.69 17.07 22.34
C MET A 33 -12.65 15.58 21.93
N GLU A 34 -12.19 15.25 20.71
CA GLU A 34 -12.00 13.87 20.29
C GLU A 34 -10.71 13.23 20.84
N VAL A 35 -9.67 14.03 21.08
CA VAL A 35 -8.38 13.50 21.59
C VAL A 35 -8.51 12.73 22.91
N PRO A 36 -9.26 13.19 23.94
CA PRO A 36 -9.44 12.40 25.16
C PRO A 36 -10.11 11.04 24.92
N ARG A 37 -11.10 10.99 24.01
CA ARG A 37 -11.74 9.73 23.63
C ARG A 37 -10.76 8.80 22.94
N LEU A 38 -9.95 9.31 21.99
CA LEU A 38 -8.89 8.53 21.36
C LEU A 38 -7.90 7.97 22.37
N VAL A 39 -7.54 8.76 23.41
CA VAL A 39 -6.62 8.32 24.46
C VAL A 39 -7.21 7.21 25.33
N ASP A 40 -8.52 7.21 25.54
CA ASP A 40 -9.21 6.20 26.35
C ASP A 40 -9.60 4.96 25.52
N GLU A 41 -9.93 5.11 24.25
CA GLU A 41 -10.37 4.04 23.36
C GLU A 41 -9.19 3.26 22.74
N VAL A 42 -8.04 3.90 22.54
CA VAL A 42 -6.87 3.23 21.94
C VAL A 42 -6.20 2.34 22.97
N ARG A 43 -6.54 1.08 22.92
CA ARG A 43 -5.74 0.01 23.53
C ARG A 43 -4.42 -0.04 22.79
N THR A 44 -3.38 0.17 23.53
CA THR A 44 -1.98 0.27 23.12
C THR A 44 -1.56 -0.60 21.96
N TYR A 45 -1.03 0.00 20.88
CA TYR A 45 -0.29 -0.72 19.84
C TYR A 45 0.91 -1.47 20.43
N TYR A 46 1.43 -1.01 21.55
CA TYR A 46 2.60 -1.57 22.24
C TYR A 46 2.26 -1.83 23.72
N PRO A 47 1.54 -2.93 24.03
CA PRO A 47 0.98 -3.16 25.37
C PRO A 47 2.01 -3.27 26.50
N THR A 48 3.26 -3.63 26.17
CA THR A 48 4.35 -3.77 27.15
C THR A 48 5.16 -2.48 27.35
N ALA A 49 4.96 -1.47 26.51
CA ALA A 49 5.71 -0.23 26.61
C ALA A 49 5.19 0.69 27.72
N LYS A 50 6.11 1.35 28.43
CA LYS A 50 5.73 2.42 29.36
C LYS A 50 5.19 3.62 28.58
N ARG A 51 3.98 4.07 28.92
CA ARG A 51 3.31 5.19 28.24
C ARG A 51 3.62 6.54 28.90
N LYS A 52 3.50 7.60 28.10
CA LYS A 52 3.42 8.98 28.57
C LYS A 52 2.14 9.20 29.38
N SER A 53 2.11 10.25 30.21
CA SER A 53 0.88 10.64 30.92
C SER A 53 -0.19 11.11 29.92
N LYS A 54 -1.47 10.93 30.25
CA LYS A 54 -2.60 11.42 29.42
C LYS A 54 -2.49 12.92 29.14
N ALA A 55 -2.07 13.72 30.13
CA ALA A 55 -1.86 15.16 29.96
C ALA A 55 -0.79 15.46 28.90
N ARG A 56 0.34 14.74 28.92
CA ARG A 56 1.40 14.91 27.90
C ARG A 56 0.92 14.52 26.50
N ILE A 57 0.22 13.39 26.35
CA ILE A 57 -0.35 12.95 25.09
C ILE A 57 -1.30 14.02 24.54
N LEU A 58 -2.16 14.58 25.40
CA LEU A 58 -3.09 15.65 25.02
C LEU A 58 -2.33 16.90 24.52
N LEU A 59 -1.34 17.37 25.28
CA LEU A 59 -0.53 18.54 24.91
C LEU A 59 0.22 18.33 23.59
N GLU A 60 0.81 17.15 23.37
CA GLU A 60 1.50 16.81 22.13
C GLU A 60 0.53 16.82 20.93
N ASN A 61 -0.69 16.29 21.07
CA ASN A 61 -1.70 16.30 20.02
C ASN A 61 -2.26 17.71 19.76
N MET A 62 -2.41 18.55 20.80
CA MET A 62 -2.78 19.96 20.67
C MET A 62 -1.70 20.74 19.92
N TRP A 63 -0.43 20.58 20.30
CA TRP A 63 0.71 21.20 19.62
C TRP A 63 0.76 20.74 18.17
N TRP A 64 0.62 19.45 17.87
CA TRP A 64 0.58 18.90 16.52
C TRP A 64 -0.53 19.53 15.69
N ARG A 65 -1.75 19.61 16.23
CA ARG A 65 -2.90 20.23 15.56
C ARG A 65 -2.64 21.72 15.24
N TRP A 66 -2.04 22.42 16.18
CA TRP A 66 -1.66 23.82 15.98
C TRP A 66 -0.59 23.96 14.89
N ARG A 67 0.46 23.14 14.94
CA ARG A 67 1.62 23.22 14.04
C ARG A 67 1.30 22.78 12.62
N HIS A 68 0.55 21.68 12.45
CA HIS A 68 0.30 21.01 11.16
C HIS A 68 -1.13 21.19 10.65
N ARG A 69 -1.99 21.95 11.36
CA ARG A 69 -3.39 22.23 10.98
C ARG A 69 -4.29 21.00 10.84
N GLN A 70 -3.87 19.85 11.36
CA GLN A 70 -4.60 18.57 11.31
C GLN A 70 -4.31 17.73 12.56
N LEU A 71 -5.22 16.79 12.88
CA LEU A 71 -4.97 15.78 13.93
C LEU A 71 -3.89 14.79 13.49
N ASN A 72 -3.11 14.29 14.45
CA ASN A 72 -2.22 13.16 14.21
C ASN A 72 -2.99 11.84 14.31
N ASN A 73 -3.67 11.45 13.24
CA ASN A 73 -4.45 10.20 13.19
C ASN A 73 -3.58 8.93 13.34
N HIS A 74 -2.26 9.08 13.27
CA HIS A 74 -1.30 8.00 13.40
C HIS A 74 -0.47 8.07 14.69
N TYR A 75 -0.80 8.98 15.62
CA TYR A 75 -0.05 9.20 16.87
C TYR A 75 0.23 7.89 17.62
N PHE A 76 -0.80 7.08 17.83
CA PHE A 76 -0.67 5.79 18.48
C PHE A 76 -0.09 4.70 17.58
N LEU A 77 -0.41 4.73 16.29
CA LEU A 77 0.12 3.79 15.32
C LEU A 77 1.65 3.87 15.23
N TYR A 78 2.22 5.08 15.31
CA TYR A 78 3.67 5.30 15.32
C TYR A 78 4.28 5.15 16.71
N GLY A 79 3.49 4.74 17.71
CA GLY A 79 3.96 4.55 19.07
C GLY A 79 4.44 5.83 19.76
N LEU A 80 3.98 7.00 19.32
CA LEU A 80 4.37 8.29 19.90
C LEU A 80 3.88 8.45 21.35
N ASP A 81 2.96 7.63 21.82
CA ASP A 81 2.53 7.53 23.20
C ASP A 81 3.52 6.82 24.12
N ARG A 82 4.54 6.15 23.58
CA ARG A 82 5.60 5.49 24.37
C ARG A 82 6.49 6.52 25.06
N ARG A 83 6.98 6.21 26.28
CA ARG A 83 7.99 7.03 26.94
C ARG A 83 9.28 7.01 26.11
N GLY A 84 9.85 8.17 25.88
CA GLY A 84 11.05 8.34 25.06
C GLY A 84 10.77 8.68 23.60
N ALA A 85 9.60 8.32 23.03
CA ALA A 85 9.24 8.72 21.69
C ALA A 85 9.02 10.24 21.58
N SER A 86 9.44 10.84 20.47
CA SER A 86 9.28 12.26 20.16
C SER A 86 8.34 12.49 18.97
N LEU A 87 7.72 13.65 18.93
CA LEU A 87 6.95 14.06 17.73
C LEU A 87 7.83 14.27 16.50
N SER A 88 9.14 14.47 16.68
CA SER A 88 10.12 14.52 15.59
C SER A 88 10.38 13.16 14.94
N ASP A 89 10.08 12.06 15.60
CA ASP A 89 10.34 10.71 15.11
C ASP A 89 9.39 10.30 13.98
N CYS A 90 8.46 11.16 13.59
CA CYS A 90 7.56 10.91 12.49
C CYS A 90 7.28 12.15 11.64
N LEU A 91 7.00 11.89 10.35
CA LEU A 91 6.57 12.91 9.40
C LEU A 91 5.06 12.91 9.24
N PRO A 92 4.39 14.08 9.36
CA PRO A 92 2.99 14.21 8.97
C PRO A 92 2.78 13.79 7.52
N HIS A 93 1.66 13.11 7.24
CA HIS A 93 1.37 12.61 5.90
C HIS A 93 1.44 13.70 4.80
N PRO A 94 0.91 14.93 4.98
CA PRO A 94 1.04 15.97 3.96
C PRO A 94 2.47 16.47 3.75
N ASP A 95 3.27 16.54 4.82
CA ASP A 95 4.67 16.96 4.73
C ASP A 95 5.48 15.88 4.01
N PHE A 96 5.27 14.61 4.37
CA PHE A 96 5.85 13.47 3.67
C PHE A 96 5.52 13.50 2.17
N ALA A 97 4.24 13.64 1.81
CA ALA A 97 3.79 13.68 0.42
C ALA A 97 4.43 14.86 -0.34
N ARG A 98 4.43 16.05 0.25
CA ARG A 98 5.01 17.25 -0.37
C ARG A 98 6.52 17.11 -0.62
N ILE A 99 7.27 16.54 0.34
CA ILE A 99 8.73 16.33 0.20
C ILE A 99 8.99 15.27 -0.88
N ARG A 100 8.30 14.14 -0.83
CA ARG A 100 8.40 13.08 -1.83
C ARG A 100 8.10 13.60 -3.23
N ASP A 101 6.99 14.32 -3.41
CA ASP A 101 6.52 14.79 -4.72
C ASP A 101 7.47 15.83 -5.32
N ARG A 102 8.17 16.63 -4.50
CA ARG A 102 9.21 17.54 -4.97
C ARG A 102 10.45 16.83 -5.52
N GLY A 103 10.74 15.63 -5.04
CA GLY A 103 11.87 14.84 -5.49
C GLY A 103 11.58 13.97 -6.71
N ASN A 104 10.31 13.84 -7.12
CA ASN A 104 9.89 12.99 -8.22
C ASN A 104 9.38 13.83 -9.39
N GLU A 105 9.99 13.70 -10.56
CA GLU A 105 9.58 14.39 -11.77
C GLU A 105 8.24 13.87 -12.28
N ASP A 106 7.32 14.77 -12.66
CA ASP A 106 5.97 14.43 -13.12
C ASP A 106 5.96 13.48 -14.34
N ALA A 107 6.92 13.66 -15.25
CA ALA A 107 7.07 12.82 -16.44
C ALA A 107 7.26 11.34 -16.08
N TYR A 108 8.14 11.07 -15.12
CA TYR A 108 8.40 9.70 -14.64
C TYR A 108 7.30 9.19 -13.71
N THR A 109 6.72 10.06 -12.89
CA THR A 109 5.55 9.73 -12.06
C THR A 109 4.39 9.22 -12.91
N GLY A 110 4.16 9.84 -14.08
CA GLY A 110 3.14 9.42 -15.05
C GLY A 110 3.31 7.97 -15.54
N LEU A 111 4.55 7.49 -15.70
CA LEU A 111 4.85 6.12 -16.13
C LEU A 111 4.40 5.07 -15.11
N LEU A 112 4.48 5.38 -13.82
CA LEU A 112 4.09 4.46 -12.74
C LEU A 112 2.59 4.51 -12.42
N ARG A 113 1.92 5.65 -12.66
CA ARG A 113 0.48 5.79 -12.39
C ARG A 113 -0.40 4.90 -13.25
N ASP A 114 0.03 4.62 -14.47
CA ASP A 114 -0.72 3.80 -15.42
C ASP A 114 -0.16 2.37 -15.43
N LYS A 115 -0.92 1.41 -14.87
CA LYS A 115 -0.48 0.01 -14.72
C LYS A 115 -0.16 -0.67 -16.05
N PHE A 116 -0.82 -0.25 -17.13
CA PHE A 116 -0.52 -0.79 -18.45
C PHE A 116 0.83 -0.28 -18.96
N VAL A 117 1.06 1.04 -18.85
CA VAL A 117 2.33 1.67 -19.26
C VAL A 117 3.48 1.10 -18.43
N PHE A 118 3.33 1.04 -17.11
CA PHE A 118 4.34 0.49 -16.21
C PHE A 118 4.71 -0.96 -16.57
N ALA A 119 3.71 -1.83 -16.76
CA ALA A 119 3.97 -3.23 -17.06
C ALA A 119 4.64 -3.42 -18.44
N GLN A 120 4.28 -2.60 -19.43
CA GLN A 120 4.94 -2.61 -20.74
C GLN A 120 6.39 -2.11 -20.66
N LEU A 121 6.62 -1.01 -19.93
CA LEU A 121 7.95 -0.46 -19.70
C LEU A 121 8.84 -1.45 -18.98
N ALA A 122 8.40 -1.96 -17.82
CA ALA A 122 9.17 -2.92 -17.03
C ALA A 122 9.52 -4.17 -17.85
N ARG A 123 8.57 -4.70 -18.63
CA ARG A 123 8.81 -5.83 -19.54
C ARG A 123 9.84 -5.49 -20.64
N SER A 124 9.75 -4.32 -21.26
CA SER A 124 10.69 -3.89 -22.30
C SER A 124 12.13 -3.72 -21.81
N LEU A 125 12.27 -3.39 -20.52
CA LEU A 125 13.55 -3.28 -19.82
C LEU A 125 14.03 -4.62 -19.21
N GLY A 126 13.30 -5.71 -19.45
CA GLY A 126 13.67 -7.05 -18.98
C GLY A 126 13.38 -7.33 -17.50
N HIS A 127 12.55 -6.50 -16.85
CA HIS A 127 12.14 -6.74 -15.46
C HIS A 127 11.00 -7.73 -15.35
N ALA A 128 11.09 -8.63 -14.36
CA ALA A 128 10.05 -9.62 -14.09
C ALA A 128 8.76 -8.95 -13.61
N THR A 129 7.68 -9.08 -14.40
CA THR A 129 6.33 -8.61 -14.11
C THR A 129 5.32 -9.69 -14.50
N PRO A 130 4.10 -9.71 -13.93
CA PRO A 130 3.05 -10.60 -14.40
C PRO A 130 2.76 -10.37 -15.89
N GLU A 131 2.57 -11.44 -16.63
CA GLU A 131 2.27 -11.34 -18.06
C GLU A 131 0.99 -10.51 -18.30
N LEU A 132 1.09 -9.50 -19.16
CA LEU A 132 -0.06 -8.76 -19.66
C LEU A 132 -0.78 -9.60 -20.73
N LEU A 133 -1.99 -10.05 -20.42
CA LEU A 133 -2.81 -10.87 -21.33
C LEU A 133 -3.66 -10.01 -22.24
N ALA A 134 -4.34 -9.03 -21.69
CA ALA A 134 -5.27 -8.19 -22.40
C ALA A 134 -5.48 -6.83 -21.75
N ARG A 135 -6.11 -5.93 -22.48
CA ARG A 135 -6.67 -4.67 -22.00
C ARG A 135 -8.16 -4.64 -22.33
N ILE A 136 -8.97 -4.11 -21.42
CA ILE A 136 -10.41 -3.90 -21.61
C ILE A 136 -10.70 -2.41 -21.57
N ASP A 137 -11.45 -1.92 -22.56
CA ASP A 137 -11.94 -0.54 -22.67
C ASP A 137 -13.43 -0.59 -23.07
N GLY A 138 -14.30 -0.39 -22.08
CA GLY A 138 -15.75 -0.57 -22.26
C GLY A 138 -16.09 -1.99 -22.73
N SER A 139 -16.68 -2.10 -23.93
CA SER A 139 -17.04 -3.37 -24.56
C SER A 139 -15.95 -3.97 -25.46
N THR A 140 -14.77 -3.33 -25.51
CA THR A 140 -13.67 -3.77 -26.38
C THR A 140 -12.61 -4.50 -25.55
N LEU A 141 -12.28 -5.71 -25.96
CA LEU A 141 -11.19 -6.52 -25.48
C LEU A 141 -10.02 -6.43 -26.46
N GLU A 142 -8.87 -6.01 -26.01
CA GLU A 142 -7.64 -6.02 -26.78
C GLU A 142 -6.68 -7.06 -26.20
N TRP A 143 -6.55 -8.21 -26.87
CA TRP A 143 -5.53 -9.20 -26.56
C TRP A 143 -4.14 -8.63 -26.85
N LEU A 144 -3.18 -8.89 -26.00
CA LEU A 144 -1.80 -8.42 -26.15
C LEU A 144 -0.84 -9.58 -26.47
N THR A 145 -1.26 -10.81 -26.17
CA THR A 145 -0.50 -12.03 -26.38
C THR A 145 -1.40 -13.12 -26.99
N PRO A 146 -0.89 -13.99 -27.89
CA PRO A 146 0.44 -13.95 -28.53
C PRO A 146 0.55 -12.82 -29.58
N ARG A 147 -0.57 -12.32 -30.08
CA ARG A 147 -0.65 -11.21 -31.05
C ARG A 147 -1.67 -10.18 -30.56
N ARG A 148 -1.40 -8.92 -30.82
CA ARG A 148 -2.33 -7.83 -30.55
C ARG A 148 -3.55 -7.89 -31.47
N THR A 149 -4.72 -8.16 -30.88
CA THR A 149 -6.00 -8.24 -31.60
C THR A 149 -7.12 -7.61 -30.80
N ARG A 150 -7.97 -6.83 -31.48
CA ARG A 150 -9.16 -6.23 -30.86
C ARG A 150 -10.39 -7.06 -31.19
N ARG A 151 -11.19 -7.34 -30.19
CA ARG A 151 -12.40 -8.15 -30.25
C ARG A 151 -13.48 -7.57 -29.36
N PRO A 152 -14.75 -7.92 -29.52
CA PRO A 152 -15.78 -7.69 -28.52
C PRO A 152 -15.42 -8.37 -27.18
N LEU A 153 -15.97 -7.87 -26.08
CA LEU A 153 -15.68 -8.40 -24.73
C LEU A 153 -16.07 -9.89 -24.59
N ASP A 154 -17.11 -10.33 -25.32
CA ASP A 154 -17.55 -11.73 -25.32
C ASP A 154 -16.45 -12.71 -25.78
N ALA A 155 -15.46 -12.24 -26.53
CA ALA A 155 -14.30 -13.04 -26.94
C ALA A 155 -13.41 -13.48 -25.75
N LEU A 156 -13.66 -13.01 -24.53
CA LEU A 156 -13.09 -13.57 -23.31
C LEU A 156 -13.42 -15.06 -23.16
N LEU A 157 -14.61 -15.47 -23.57
CA LEU A 157 -15.09 -16.84 -23.44
C LEU A 157 -14.44 -17.84 -24.42
N GLU A 158 -13.73 -17.32 -25.43
CA GLU A 158 -13.05 -18.16 -26.44
C GLU A 158 -11.71 -18.74 -25.94
N ARG A 159 -11.23 -18.34 -24.76
CA ARG A 159 -9.94 -18.77 -24.20
C ARG A 159 -10.07 -19.07 -22.74
N ASP A 160 -9.49 -20.17 -22.31
CA ASP A 160 -9.32 -20.46 -20.90
C ASP A 160 -8.21 -19.58 -20.32
N LEU A 161 -8.50 -18.88 -19.24
CA LEU A 161 -7.55 -18.00 -18.55
C LEU A 161 -7.81 -17.92 -17.05
N ASP A 162 -6.76 -17.66 -16.29
CA ASP A 162 -6.82 -17.25 -14.88
C ASP A 162 -6.01 -15.96 -14.74
N ALA A 163 -6.72 -14.87 -14.53
CA ALA A 163 -6.16 -13.53 -14.56
C ALA A 163 -6.62 -12.69 -13.37
N VAL A 164 -5.86 -11.64 -13.11
CA VAL A 164 -6.26 -10.56 -12.21
C VAL A 164 -6.59 -9.34 -13.08
N ALA A 165 -7.84 -8.90 -12.98
CA ALA A 165 -8.31 -7.67 -13.60
C ALA A 165 -8.00 -6.50 -12.67
N LYS A 166 -7.31 -5.47 -13.19
CA LYS A 166 -6.92 -4.29 -12.43
C LYS A 166 -7.32 -3.04 -13.20
N PRO A 167 -7.96 -2.04 -12.55
CA PRO A 167 -8.11 -0.72 -13.17
C PRO A 167 -6.77 -0.16 -13.58
N VAL A 168 -6.69 0.43 -14.77
CA VAL A 168 -5.45 1.03 -15.30
C VAL A 168 -4.92 2.10 -14.33
N ARG A 169 -5.81 2.91 -13.76
CA ARG A 169 -5.50 3.98 -12.80
C ARG A 169 -6.23 3.77 -11.49
N GLY A 170 -5.97 2.66 -10.81
CA GLY A 170 -6.57 2.34 -9.52
C GLY A 170 -5.57 2.48 -8.39
N VAL A 171 -6.05 2.85 -7.21
CA VAL A 171 -5.25 2.94 -5.98
C VAL A 171 -5.82 2.01 -4.91
N GLN A 172 -4.96 1.55 -3.99
CA GLN A 172 -5.35 0.74 -2.82
C GLN A 172 -6.11 -0.55 -3.16
N GLY A 173 -5.87 -1.14 -4.34
CA GLY A 173 -6.54 -2.38 -4.77
C GLY A 173 -8.06 -2.24 -5.01
N ARG A 174 -8.58 -1.00 -5.16
CA ARG A 174 -10.00 -0.80 -5.51
C ARG A 174 -10.26 -1.30 -6.93
N GLY A 175 -11.37 -2.02 -7.11
CA GLY A 175 -11.77 -2.56 -8.42
C GLY A 175 -10.91 -3.74 -8.90
N VAL A 176 -9.95 -4.23 -8.13
CA VAL A 176 -9.17 -5.43 -8.47
C VAL A 176 -9.99 -6.66 -8.17
N PHE A 177 -10.05 -7.60 -9.11
CA PHE A 177 -10.74 -8.88 -8.95
C PHE A 177 -10.08 -9.99 -9.79
N ARG A 178 -10.30 -11.24 -9.38
CA ARG A 178 -9.90 -12.41 -10.16
C ARG A 178 -10.93 -12.66 -11.26
N LEU A 179 -10.46 -12.86 -12.47
CA LEU A 179 -11.25 -13.25 -13.62
C LEU A 179 -10.74 -14.58 -14.16
N ARG A 180 -11.62 -15.59 -14.21
CA ARG A 180 -11.31 -16.90 -14.78
C ARG A 180 -12.33 -17.23 -15.85
N THR A 181 -11.85 -17.73 -16.97
CA THR A 181 -12.69 -18.39 -17.97
C THR A 181 -12.26 -19.84 -18.10
N ASP A 182 -13.23 -20.72 -18.27
CA ASP A 182 -13.04 -22.15 -18.31
C ASP A 182 -14.16 -22.77 -19.17
N GLN A 183 -13.81 -23.37 -20.30
CA GLN A 183 -14.73 -23.99 -21.26
C GLN A 183 -15.94 -23.09 -21.60
N GLY A 184 -15.69 -21.82 -21.91
CA GLY A 184 -16.72 -20.83 -22.25
C GLY A 184 -17.52 -20.28 -21.08
N SER A 185 -17.22 -20.70 -19.85
CA SER A 185 -17.83 -20.19 -18.62
C SER A 185 -16.98 -19.09 -18.02
N LEU A 186 -17.61 -18.02 -17.49
CA LEU A 186 -16.94 -16.90 -16.83
C LEU A 186 -17.15 -16.94 -15.33
N PHE A 187 -16.07 -16.71 -14.59
CA PHE A 187 -16.08 -16.59 -13.13
C PHE A 187 -15.39 -15.30 -12.69
N VAL A 188 -16.02 -14.57 -11.78
CA VAL A 188 -15.49 -13.35 -11.15
C VAL A 188 -15.40 -13.60 -9.65
N ASP A 189 -14.20 -13.50 -9.08
CA ASP A 189 -13.89 -13.84 -7.68
C ASP A 189 -14.40 -15.24 -7.26
N GLY A 190 -14.37 -16.20 -8.22
CA GLY A 190 -14.82 -17.58 -8.03
C GLY A 190 -16.34 -17.80 -8.19
N VAL A 191 -17.11 -16.75 -8.43
CA VAL A 191 -18.57 -16.83 -8.65
C VAL A 191 -18.86 -16.80 -10.13
N SER A 192 -19.75 -17.67 -10.63
CA SER A 192 -20.21 -17.66 -12.02
C SER A 192 -20.83 -16.31 -12.37
N ALA A 193 -20.49 -15.79 -13.54
CA ALA A 193 -20.90 -14.47 -13.98
C ALA A 193 -21.24 -14.49 -15.49
N SER A 194 -22.00 -13.49 -15.92
CA SER A 194 -22.22 -13.22 -17.35
C SER A 194 -21.29 -12.12 -17.85
N VAL A 195 -21.04 -12.06 -19.17
CA VAL A 195 -20.27 -10.95 -19.76
C VAL A 195 -20.99 -9.61 -19.54
N ALA A 196 -22.33 -9.61 -19.48
CA ALA A 196 -23.12 -8.41 -19.16
C ALA A 196 -22.81 -7.91 -17.73
N SER A 197 -22.86 -8.79 -16.72
CA SER A 197 -22.52 -8.42 -15.35
C SER A 197 -21.05 -8.02 -15.17
N LEU A 198 -20.14 -8.62 -15.93
CA LEU A 198 -18.74 -8.18 -15.97
C LEU A 198 -18.65 -6.76 -16.54
N ARG A 199 -19.36 -6.44 -17.63
CA ARG A 199 -19.38 -5.10 -18.23
C ARG A 199 -19.83 -4.03 -17.25
N ASP A 200 -20.87 -4.30 -16.46
CA ASP A 200 -21.37 -3.37 -15.44
C ASP A 200 -20.34 -3.12 -14.32
N ARG A 201 -19.45 -4.07 -14.07
CA ARG A 201 -18.34 -3.95 -13.10
C ARG A 201 -17.15 -3.16 -13.65
N LEU A 202 -17.00 -3.07 -14.98
CA LEU A 202 -15.89 -2.39 -15.65
C LEU A 202 -16.17 -0.89 -15.81
N ALA A 203 -16.14 -0.14 -14.71
CA ALA A 203 -16.45 1.31 -14.70
C ALA A 203 -15.38 2.17 -15.42
N GLU A 204 -14.20 1.61 -15.71
CA GLU A 204 -13.06 2.27 -16.33
C GLU A 204 -12.26 1.29 -17.19
N ARG A 205 -11.08 1.70 -17.69
CA ARG A 205 -10.18 0.80 -18.42
C ARG A 205 -9.49 -0.15 -17.48
N TYR A 206 -9.38 -1.42 -17.88
CA TYR A 206 -8.75 -2.48 -17.12
C TYR A 206 -7.59 -3.12 -17.89
N VAL A 207 -6.62 -3.63 -17.13
CA VAL A 207 -5.63 -4.58 -17.61
C VAL A 207 -5.92 -5.96 -17.03
N LEU A 208 -5.75 -6.99 -17.86
CA LEU A 208 -5.74 -8.38 -17.41
C LEU A 208 -4.30 -8.85 -17.35
N GLN A 209 -3.86 -9.20 -16.15
CA GLN A 209 -2.55 -9.80 -15.91
C GLN A 209 -2.74 -11.27 -15.53
N ARG A 210 -1.86 -12.14 -16.01
CA ARG A 210 -1.85 -13.54 -15.57
C ARG A 210 -1.77 -13.60 -14.05
N ARG A 211 -2.63 -14.42 -13.46
CA ARG A 211 -2.56 -14.66 -12.03
C ARG A 211 -1.22 -15.31 -11.70
N ILE A 212 -0.53 -14.78 -10.71
CA ILE A 212 0.72 -15.34 -10.21
C ILE A 212 0.42 -16.36 -9.11
N GLU A 213 1.25 -17.38 -9.03
CA GLU A 213 1.31 -18.28 -7.88
C GLU A 213 2.27 -17.73 -6.84
N GLN A 214 1.82 -17.66 -5.61
CA GLN A 214 2.64 -17.19 -4.49
C GLN A 214 3.55 -18.31 -3.99
N HIS A 215 4.79 -17.98 -3.61
CA HIS A 215 5.70 -18.90 -2.96
C HIS A 215 5.07 -19.52 -1.69
N THR A 216 5.26 -20.82 -1.49
CA THR A 216 4.61 -21.59 -0.41
C THR A 216 4.86 -21.03 0.98
N ALA A 217 6.08 -20.52 1.25
CA ALA A 217 6.40 -19.86 2.52
C ALA A 217 5.52 -18.63 2.76
N LEU A 218 5.28 -17.76 1.76
CA LEU A 218 4.40 -16.61 1.95
C LEU A 218 2.92 -17.02 1.99
N ALA A 219 2.53 -18.07 1.25
CA ALA A 219 1.19 -18.64 1.31
C ALA A 219 0.88 -19.22 2.72
N ALA A 220 1.88 -19.74 3.43
CA ALA A 220 1.73 -20.21 4.81
C ALA A 220 1.31 -19.11 5.79
N LEU A 221 1.70 -17.84 5.55
CA LEU A 221 1.25 -16.71 6.33
C LEU A 221 -0.23 -16.42 6.11
N HIS A 222 -0.64 -16.28 4.84
CA HIS A 222 -2.04 -16.12 4.45
C HIS A 222 -2.26 -16.60 3.01
N PRO A 223 -2.94 -17.75 2.80
CA PRO A 223 -3.05 -18.38 1.48
C PRO A 223 -4.06 -17.71 0.53
N ARG A 224 -4.93 -16.83 1.05
CA ARG A 224 -6.04 -16.23 0.29
C ARG A 224 -5.64 -14.96 -0.46
N SER A 225 -4.52 -14.33 -0.08
CA SER A 225 -3.97 -13.15 -0.75
C SER A 225 -2.56 -13.41 -1.27
N VAL A 226 -2.15 -12.64 -2.27
CA VAL A 226 -0.73 -12.48 -2.58
C VAL A 226 -0.15 -11.52 -1.54
N ASN A 227 0.73 -12.04 -0.67
CA ASN A 227 1.42 -11.27 0.34
C ASN A 227 2.66 -10.65 -0.30
N THR A 228 2.87 -9.35 -0.15
CA THR A 228 3.88 -8.63 -0.93
C THR A 228 4.92 -7.95 -0.06
N LEU A 229 6.13 -7.86 -0.60
CA LEU A 229 7.13 -6.93 -0.10
C LEU A 229 6.80 -5.52 -0.60
N ARG A 230 6.63 -4.58 0.32
CA ARG A 230 6.65 -3.15 0.06
C ARG A 230 8.06 -2.64 0.31
N LEU A 231 8.81 -2.43 -0.78
CA LEU A 231 10.16 -1.89 -0.73
C LEU A 231 10.14 -0.40 -1.09
N VAL A 232 10.77 0.45 -0.31
CA VAL A 232 11.02 1.84 -0.70
C VAL A 232 12.48 1.96 -1.05
N THR A 233 12.74 2.37 -2.30
CA THR A 233 14.09 2.66 -2.78
C THR A 233 14.25 4.16 -3.02
N ALA A 234 15.49 4.64 -2.90
CA ALA A 234 15.86 6.02 -3.13
C ALA A 234 17.09 6.11 -4.04
N GLN A 235 17.11 7.10 -4.92
CA GLN A 235 18.30 7.46 -5.67
C GLN A 235 19.13 8.47 -4.87
N ARG A 236 20.41 8.16 -4.65
CA ARG A 236 21.38 8.99 -3.95
C ARG A 236 22.74 8.85 -4.63
N ASN A 237 23.36 9.96 -5.01
CA ASN A 237 24.72 10.00 -5.57
C ASN A 237 24.94 9.01 -6.73
N GLY A 238 23.94 8.83 -7.60
CA GLY A 238 24.00 7.92 -8.75
C GLY A 238 23.77 6.44 -8.41
N ALA A 239 23.53 6.09 -7.15
CA ALA A 239 23.19 4.74 -6.71
C ALA A 239 21.72 4.64 -6.24
N VAL A 240 21.17 3.43 -6.30
CA VAL A 240 19.84 3.14 -5.75
C VAL A 240 19.99 2.35 -4.45
N GLU A 241 19.51 2.94 -3.37
CA GLU A 241 19.55 2.39 -2.02
C GLU A 241 18.19 1.89 -1.58
N LEU A 242 18.13 0.90 -0.66
CA LEU A 242 16.93 0.54 0.07
C LEU A 242 16.74 1.52 1.22
N LEU A 243 15.60 2.18 1.25
CA LEU A 243 15.25 3.08 2.34
C LEU A 243 14.49 2.35 3.45
N SER A 244 13.57 1.47 3.10
CA SER A 244 12.84 0.62 4.05
C SER A 244 12.18 -0.55 3.34
N ALA A 245 11.99 -1.66 4.07
CA ALA A 245 11.27 -2.83 3.61
C ALA A 245 10.19 -3.25 4.61
N ALA A 246 9.01 -3.58 4.12
CA ALA A 246 7.92 -4.11 4.91
C ALA A 246 7.26 -5.29 4.18
N LEU A 247 6.96 -6.36 4.90
CA LEU A 247 6.10 -7.43 4.42
C LEU A 247 4.65 -7.04 4.70
N ARG A 248 3.81 -7.05 3.67
CA ARG A 248 2.35 -6.93 3.80
C ARG A 248 1.72 -8.31 3.72
N VAL A 249 0.82 -8.60 4.64
CA VAL A 249 0.12 -9.89 4.72
C VAL A 249 -1.37 -9.65 4.84
N GLY A 250 -2.16 -10.38 4.07
CA GLY A 250 -3.62 -10.37 4.24
C GLY A 250 -4.03 -10.95 5.59
N ALA A 251 -5.26 -10.67 6.02
CA ALA A 251 -5.83 -11.27 7.23
C ALA A 251 -7.35 -11.42 7.12
N GLY A 252 -7.90 -12.33 7.90
CA GLY A 252 -9.32 -12.65 7.89
C GLY A 252 -9.79 -13.23 6.55
N GLY A 253 -10.93 -12.80 6.08
CA GLY A 253 -11.48 -13.23 4.79
C GLY A 253 -10.91 -12.52 3.57
N SER A 254 -9.90 -11.67 3.70
CA SER A 254 -9.39 -10.81 2.62
C SER A 254 -8.70 -11.62 1.52
N SER A 255 -8.99 -11.26 0.26
CA SER A 255 -8.23 -11.73 -0.91
C SER A 255 -7.06 -10.82 -1.27
N THR A 256 -6.79 -9.79 -0.47
CA THR A 256 -5.69 -8.83 -0.68
C THR A 256 -4.92 -8.61 0.61
N ASP A 257 -3.64 -8.27 0.47
CA ASP A 257 -2.74 -7.90 1.55
C ASP A 257 -2.82 -6.42 1.95
N ASN A 258 -3.87 -5.74 1.51
CA ASN A 258 -3.98 -4.29 1.70
C ASN A 258 -4.09 -3.91 3.18
N TRP A 259 -3.02 -3.28 3.69
CA TRP A 259 -2.91 -2.84 5.07
C TRP A 259 -4.04 -1.90 5.52
N SER A 260 -4.53 -1.04 4.62
CA SER A 260 -5.67 -0.15 4.92
C SER A 260 -7.03 -0.85 4.91
N ARG A 261 -7.09 -2.14 4.53
CA ARG A 261 -8.30 -2.96 4.48
C ARG A 261 -8.27 -4.16 5.42
N GLY A 262 -7.47 -4.07 6.47
CA GLY A 262 -7.40 -5.12 7.49
C GLY A 262 -6.25 -6.10 7.34
N GLY A 263 -5.36 -5.90 6.36
CA GLY A 263 -4.08 -6.59 6.33
C GLY A 263 -3.15 -6.10 7.44
N LEU A 264 -2.08 -6.83 7.67
CA LEU A 264 -1.01 -6.46 8.59
C LEU A 264 0.30 -6.18 7.85
N ALA A 265 1.22 -5.48 8.52
CA ALA A 265 2.56 -5.22 8.03
C ALA A 265 3.60 -5.57 9.10
N ALA A 266 4.75 -6.08 8.67
CA ALA A 266 5.90 -6.31 9.52
C ALA A 266 7.15 -5.71 8.87
N TYR A 267 8.05 -5.14 9.66
CA TYR A 267 9.35 -4.68 9.17
C TYR A 267 10.18 -5.87 8.66
N VAL A 268 10.89 -5.68 7.56
CA VAL A 268 11.84 -6.66 7.04
C VAL A 268 13.24 -6.07 7.16
N ASP A 269 14.09 -6.77 7.89
CA ASP A 269 15.48 -6.40 8.05
C ASP A 269 16.25 -6.68 6.76
N ALA A 270 16.97 -5.68 6.28
CA ALA A 270 17.63 -5.72 4.97
C ALA A 270 18.79 -6.71 4.91
N ASP A 271 19.48 -6.91 6.03
CA ASP A 271 20.68 -7.77 6.10
C ASP A 271 20.31 -9.25 6.19
N SER A 272 19.33 -9.57 7.02
CA SER A 272 18.88 -10.95 7.21
C SER A 272 17.80 -11.38 6.21
N GLY A 273 17.09 -10.46 5.57
CA GLY A 273 15.92 -10.75 4.73
C GLY A 273 14.76 -11.36 5.52
N ALA A 274 14.72 -11.16 6.83
CA ALA A 274 13.69 -11.71 7.70
C ALA A 274 12.85 -10.60 8.35
N THR A 275 11.62 -10.93 8.71
CA THR A 275 10.78 -9.98 9.44
C THR A 275 11.30 -9.76 10.86
N ARG A 276 11.19 -8.53 11.34
CA ARG A 276 11.25 -8.15 12.75
C ARG A 276 9.87 -7.68 13.18
N THR A 277 9.42 -8.18 14.29
CA THR A 277 8.05 -7.93 14.74
C THR A 277 7.90 -6.85 15.78
N PRO A 278 6.65 -6.53 16.16
CA PRO A 278 5.40 -7.22 15.85
C PRO A 278 4.83 -6.87 14.49
N GLY A 279 3.95 -7.75 13.96
CA GLY A 279 3.07 -7.38 12.86
C GLY A 279 2.08 -6.32 13.31
N VAL A 280 1.86 -5.29 12.50
CA VAL A 280 1.06 -4.10 12.84
C VAL A 280 -0.16 -4.02 11.95
N PHE A 281 -1.35 -3.91 12.53
CA PHE A 281 -2.58 -3.55 11.83
C PHE A 281 -2.75 -2.02 11.81
N LYS A 282 -3.25 -1.48 10.71
CA LYS A 282 -3.55 -0.05 10.63
C LYS A 282 -4.77 0.34 11.47
N HIS A 283 -5.75 -0.55 11.52
CA HIS A 283 -7.05 -0.31 12.18
C HIS A 283 -7.48 -1.54 12.96
N GLY A 284 -8.29 -1.37 13.98
CA GLY A 284 -8.93 -2.44 14.73
C GLY A 284 -8.47 -2.58 16.18
N PRO A 285 -9.10 -3.51 16.93
CA PRO A 285 -8.84 -3.67 18.36
C PRO A 285 -7.51 -4.35 18.69
N ARG A 286 -6.93 -5.06 17.71
CA ARG A 286 -5.60 -5.70 17.84
C ARG A 286 -4.65 -4.99 16.90
N THR A 287 -3.77 -4.21 17.48
CA THR A 287 -2.92 -3.30 16.74
C THR A 287 -1.57 -3.91 16.43
N THR A 288 -1.07 -4.82 17.29
CA THR A 288 0.14 -5.60 17.07
C THR A 288 -0.07 -7.07 17.38
N VAL A 289 0.57 -7.94 16.61
CA VAL A 289 0.51 -9.39 16.78
C VAL A 289 1.88 -10.03 16.55
N ALA A 290 2.27 -10.97 17.42
CA ALA A 290 3.50 -11.75 17.24
C ALA A 290 3.30 -12.92 16.25
N ARG A 291 2.05 -13.36 16.10
CA ARG A 291 1.66 -14.45 15.21
C ARG A 291 0.51 -14.01 14.33
N HIS A 292 0.48 -14.51 13.10
CA HIS A 292 -0.63 -14.26 12.18
C HIS A 292 -1.95 -14.79 12.76
N PRO A 293 -3.03 -13.98 12.81
CA PRO A 293 -4.25 -14.35 13.53
C PRO A 293 -4.99 -15.56 12.96
N ASP A 294 -4.91 -15.78 11.65
CA ASP A 294 -5.65 -16.86 10.99
C ASP A 294 -4.84 -18.18 10.95
N THR A 295 -3.51 -18.08 10.81
CA THR A 295 -2.67 -19.27 10.60
C THR A 295 -1.80 -19.62 11.81
N GLY A 296 -1.64 -18.71 12.77
CA GLY A 296 -0.78 -18.91 13.93
C GLY A 296 0.73 -18.89 13.61
N VAL A 297 1.12 -18.63 12.36
CA VAL A 297 2.54 -18.56 11.96
C VAL A 297 3.21 -17.38 12.63
N SER A 298 4.42 -17.59 13.16
CA SER A 298 5.22 -16.51 13.78
C SER A 298 5.58 -15.45 12.75
N LEU A 299 5.43 -14.20 13.11
CA LEU A 299 5.86 -13.06 12.30
C LEU A 299 7.25 -12.55 12.70
N ASP A 300 7.84 -13.09 13.77
CA ASP A 300 9.17 -12.72 14.22
C ASP A 300 10.23 -13.64 13.66
N GLY A 301 11.26 -13.06 13.05
CA GLY A 301 12.31 -13.83 12.42
C GLY A 301 11.85 -14.64 11.20
N TYR A 302 10.70 -14.29 10.60
CA TYR A 302 10.19 -15.03 9.45
C TYR A 302 11.04 -14.76 8.21
N PRO A 303 11.74 -15.77 7.63
CA PRO A 303 12.58 -15.57 6.48
C PRO A 303 11.75 -15.33 5.22
N ILE A 304 12.12 -14.31 4.44
CA ILE A 304 11.48 -14.03 3.16
C ILE A 304 12.27 -14.70 2.05
N PRO A 305 11.70 -15.70 1.35
CA PRO A 305 12.38 -16.33 0.23
C PRO A 305 12.73 -15.28 -0.85
N HIS A 306 13.87 -15.44 -1.49
CA HIS A 306 14.31 -14.56 -2.58
C HIS A 306 14.35 -13.05 -2.23
N PHE A 307 14.55 -12.69 -0.95
CA PHE A 307 14.61 -11.28 -0.56
C PHE A 307 15.74 -10.50 -1.25
N PRO A 308 17.00 -11.03 -1.32
CA PRO A 308 18.08 -10.33 -2.03
C PRO A 308 17.75 -10.09 -3.51
N GLU A 309 17.15 -11.07 -4.18
CA GLU A 309 16.76 -10.97 -5.59
C GLU A 309 15.59 -9.96 -5.76
N ALA A 310 14.64 -9.90 -4.82
CA ALA A 310 13.55 -8.93 -4.82
C ALA A 310 14.09 -7.51 -4.67
N LEU A 311 15.03 -7.30 -3.77
CA LEU A 311 15.71 -6.01 -3.60
C LEU A 311 16.52 -5.63 -4.84
N ALA A 312 17.25 -6.57 -5.42
CA ALA A 312 18.01 -6.33 -6.65
C ALA A 312 17.07 -5.97 -7.82
N LEU A 313 15.92 -6.64 -7.94
CA LEU A 313 14.90 -6.33 -8.96
C LEU A 313 14.35 -4.90 -8.79
N ALA A 314 13.98 -4.50 -7.57
CA ALA A 314 13.50 -3.15 -7.28
C ALA A 314 14.55 -2.08 -7.57
N ARG A 315 15.82 -2.33 -7.20
CA ARG A 315 16.94 -1.41 -7.47
C ARG A 315 17.20 -1.24 -8.97
N ARG A 316 17.22 -2.32 -9.74
CA ARG A 316 17.41 -2.24 -11.20
C ARG A 316 16.27 -1.47 -11.85
N CYS A 317 15.00 -1.78 -11.50
CA CYS A 317 13.87 -1.07 -12.08
C CYS A 317 13.88 0.42 -11.72
N HIS A 318 14.31 0.78 -10.50
CA HIS A 318 14.43 2.19 -10.10
C HIS A 318 15.57 2.91 -10.86
N ALA A 319 16.69 2.24 -11.10
CA ALA A 319 17.82 2.81 -11.85
C ALA A 319 17.43 3.21 -13.29
N ASP A 320 16.45 2.52 -13.87
CA ASP A 320 15.91 2.85 -15.20
C ASP A 320 14.92 4.04 -15.18
N LEU A 321 14.67 4.63 -14.01
CA LEU A 321 13.74 5.75 -13.78
C LEU A 321 14.45 6.91 -13.08
N PRO A 322 15.47 7.54 -13.74
CA PRO A 322 16.37 8.50 -13.07
C PRO A 322 15.68 9.78 -12.58
N GLY A 323 14.51 10.14 -13.10
CA GLY A 323 13.71 11.28 -12.64
C GLY A 323 12.88 11.02 -11.37
N LEU A 324 13.03 9.86 -10.72
CA LEU A 324 12.36 9.54 -9.47
C LEU A 324 13.36 9.47 -8.32
N ARG A 325 13.25 10.37 -7.36
CA ARG A 325 14.10 10.37 -6.15
C ARG A 325 13.77 9.17 -5.25
N THR A 326 12.47 8.84 -5.11
CA THR A 326 12.02 7.71 -4.31
C THR A 326 10.86 6.98 -4.96
N VAL A 327 10.83 5.64 -4.82
CA VAL A 327 9.73 4.80 -5.33
C VAL A 327 9.38 3.72 -4.30
N GLY A 328 8.08 3.49 -4.12
CA GLY A 328 7.55 2.35 -3.37
C GLY A 328 7.17 1.20 -4.32
N TRP A 329 7.80 0.05 -4.17
CA TRP A 329 7.61 -1.14 -5.00
C TRP A 329 6.74 -2.17 -4.31
N ASP A 330 5.79 -2.75 -5.02
CA ASP A 330 5.07 -3.94 -4.59
C ASP A 330 5.64 -5.14 -5.33
N VAL A 331 6.35 -5.99 -4.58
CA VAL A 331 7.03 -7.18 -5.11
C VAL A 331 6.37 -8.43 -4.53
N ALA A 332 5.86 -9.29 -5.40
CA ALA A 332 5.43 -10.62 -5.00
C ALA A 332 6.56 -11.63 -5.16
N ILE A 333 6.58 -12.63 -4.28
CA ILE A 333 7.52 -13.74 -4.36
C ILE A 333 6.79 -14.96 -4.90
N THR A 334 7.24 -15.47 -6.04
CA THR A 334 6.74 -16.68 -6.68
C THR A 334 7.68 -17.86 -6.46
N PRO A 335 7.29 -19.10 -6.76
CA PRO A 335 8.23 -20.23 -6.75
C PRO A 335 9.46 -20.05 -7.64
N ASN A 336 9.35 -19.19 -8.67
CA ASN A 336 10.42 -18.93 -9.63
C ASN A 336 11.21 -17.64 -9.33
N GLY A 337 10.96 -17.02 -8.17
CA GLY A 337 11.62 -15.77 -7.75
C GLY A 337 10.67 -14.55 -7.72
N PRO A 338 11.23 -13.35 -7.50
CA PRO A 338 10.44 -12.13 -7.33
C PRO A 338 9.85 -11.63 -8.64
N THR A 339 8.67 -10.99 -8.55
CA THR A 339 8.00 -10.32 -9.66
C THR A 339 7.42 -8.99 -9.20
N LEU A 340 7.63 -7.92 -9.98
CA LEU A 340 7.08 -6.58 -9.71
C LEU A 340 5.60 -6.53 -10.07
N LEU A 341 4.76 -6.22 -9.10
CA LEU A 341 3.34 -6.01 -9.33
C LEU A 341 3.04 -4.58 -9.75
N GLU A 342 3.68 -3.60 -9.10
CA GLU A 342 3.57 -2.18 -9.40
C GLU A 342 4.71 -1.37 -8.78
N GLY A 343 5.00 -0.20 -9.37
CA GLY A 343 5.79 0.86 -8.78
C GLY A 343 4.89 2.04 -8.43
N ASN A 344 5.11 2.65 -7.28
CA ASN A 344 4.32 3.76 -6.76
C ASN A 344 5.22 4.96 -6.47
N SER A 345 5.18 5.99 -7.31
CA SER A 345 5.85 7.26 -7.05
C SER A 345 5.13 8.09 -5.97
N GLU A 346 3.84 7.84 -5.78
CA GLU A 346 2.98 8.51 -4.80
C GLU A 346 2.68 7.62 -3.57
N TYR A 347 3.61 6.75 -3.19
CA TYR A 347 3.43 5.85 -2.06
C TYR A 347 3.25 6.60 -0.74
N GLY A 348 2.48 6.02 0.20
CA GLY A 348 2.32 6.54 1.55
C GLY A 348 3.45 6.09 2.49
N GLY A 349 3.97 7.01 3.30
CA GLY A 349 5.00 6.71 4.31
C GLY A 349 4.47 6.01 5.57
N SER A 350 3.15 5.94 5.75
CA SER A 350 2.57 5.52 7.03
C SER A 350 2.86 4.06 7.41
N ILE A 351 2.94 3.16 6.43
CA ILE A 351 3.27 1.76 6.71
C ILE A 351 4.70 1.63 7.22
N HIS A 352 5.64 2.34 6.59
CA HIS A 352 7.05 2.32 6.96
C HIS A 352 7.28 2.96 8.33
N GLN A 353 6.70 4.13 8.58
CA GLN A 353 6.78 4.79 9.90
C GLN A 353 6.12 3.98 11.04
N ALA A 354 5.18 3.08 10.70
CA ALA A 354 4.54 2.24 11.71
C ALA A 354 5.38 1.01 12.11
N VAL A 355 6.30 0.58 11.25
CA VAL A 355 7.09 -0.65 11.47
C VAL A 355 8.60 -0.40 11.57
N ASP A 356 9.06 0.81 11.23
CA ASP A 356 10.46 1.19 11.09
C ASP A 356 10.68 2.58 11.72
N ASP A 357 11.14 2.58 12.96
CA ASP A 357 11.28 3.80 13.78
C ASP A 357 12.28 4.82 13.16
N GLU A 358 13.20 4.39 12.28
CA GLU A 358 14.22 5.25 11.65
C GLU A 358 13.84 5.73 10.24
N PHE A 359 12.69 5.28 9.70
CA PHE A 359 12.30 5.59 8.33
C PHE A 359 12.20 7.10 8.05
N ALA A 360 11.62 7.85 8.99
CA ALA A 360 11.42 9.30 8.82
C ALA A 360 12.75 10.04 8.69
N ASP A 361 13.72 9.71 9.54
CA ASP A 361 15.06 10.32 9.53
C ASP A 361 15.82 9.97 8.26
N ARG A 362 15.83 8.69 7.86
CA ARG A 362 16.46 8.27 6.61
C ARG A 362 15.82 8.93 5.39
N PHE A 363 14.48 9.09 5.40
CA PHE A 363 13.77 9.77 4.32
C PHE A 363 14.14 11.25 4.24
N LEU A 364 14.18 11.96 5.37
CA LEU A 364 14.53 13.40 5.41
C LEU A 364 15.98 13.64 4.95
N ALA A 365 16.92 12.80 5.38
CA ALA A 365 18.33 12.90 5.01
C ALA A 365 18.57 12.84 3.49
N LEU A 366 17.62 12.29 2.70
CA LEU A 366 17.73 12.32 1.23
C LEU A 366 17.54 13.72 0.65
N PHE A 367 16.89 14.62 1.35
CA PHE A 367 16.50 15.95 0.86
C PHE A 367 17.25 17.08 1.55
N ASP A 368 18.03 16.80 2.61
CA ASP A 368 18.86 17.77 3.31
C ASP A 368 20.19 18.04 2.58
N GLU A 369 20.58 17.15 1.65
CA GLU A 369 21.84 17.23 0.88
C GLU A 369 21.67 17.88 -0.52
N ALA A 370 20.50 18.45 -0.81
CA ALA A 370 20.17 19.00 -2.15
C ALA A 370 20.28 20.53 -2.21
#